data_00f3c81c6e40c721489683c44af6e8e1
#
_entry.id   00f3c81c6e40c721489683c44af6e8e1
#
_cell.length_a   1.000
_cell.length_b   1.000
_cell.length_c   1.000
_cell.angle_alpha   90.00
_cell.angle_beta   90.00
_cell.angle_gamma   90.00
#
_symmetry.space_group_name_H-M   'P 1'
#
loop_
_entity.id
_entity.type
_entity.pdbx_description
1 polymer ?
#
loop_
_entity_poly.entity_id
_entity_poly.type
_entity_poly.pdbx_seq_one_letter_code
_entity_poly.pdbx_strand_id
1 'polypeptide(L)'
;MKKSILILFALFQGLSIFGQNEKKVELQITPGEYWWGGISSLGHQTPYCDTTTFAFDMWGDNKGNQAQPLLLSNKGRYVWSEQPIKYEFNKGKITVTVRDGKIVSGIAGTNLRTAYEYLSKNFFPSNGLIPDSLLFTKPQYNTWIELKYDQNESDILKYAQAILDNGYAPGVLMVDDNWQEDYGVWEFSPRRFKDPKAMMKKLHDMGFKVMLWVCPFVSADSKTFRKLADDGMLILDPQKTQDILWANTKNKAAIIRWWNGASACVDLSNPKAQEWFKSRLDYLVNEYGVDGFKFDAGDARFYLDNVVSMNAKIPNDHTTYFAELGLHYPLNEYRASWKMAGLPLAQRLRDKTHRWEDIAKLIPDQMSQSVVGYAYTCPDQIGGGELQSFLRGAVIDEELIVRSAQVHALMPMMQFSVAPWRVLSKENAATCLKMAKLHEEYGSFILNLAKASSKTGEPIVKPMEFAFPGNGYETIKDQFVLGNDIIVAPVVEKGVRSRKVVLPKGTWQAEDGVKYKGEKTIEILVPIERLPYFKKVK
;
A
#
# COMPACT_ATOMS: atom_id res chain seq x y z
N MET A 1 10.73 48.61 -68.46
CA MET A 1 9.82 47.60 -67.86
C MET A 1 10.67 46.46 -67.35
N LYS A 2 10.99 46.42 -66.05
CA LYS A 2 11.68 45.31 -65.39
C LYS A 2 10.73 44.71 -64.36
N LYS A 3 10.34 43.46 -64.55
CA LYS A 3 9.53 42.69 -63.61
C LYS A 3 10.44 42.08 -62.57
N SER A 4 10.30 42.50 -61.30
CA SER A 4 10.92 41.86 -60.17
C SER A 4 10.06 40.67 -59.72
N ILE A 5 10.64 39.48 -59.71
CA ILE A 5 10.05 38.26 -59.18
C ILE A 5 10.46 38.17 -57.68
N LEU A 6 9.47 38.23 -56.80
CA LEU A 6 9.64 38.01 -55.36
C LEU A 6 9.57 36.50 -55.11
N ILE A 7 10.66 35.90 -54.70
CA ILE A 7 10.69 34.49 -54.28
C ILE A 7 10.42 34.47 -52.78
N LEU A 8 9.27 33.92 -52.40
CA LEU A 8 8.89 33.68 -51.01
C LEU A 8 9.52 32.35 -50.52
N PHE A 9 10.55 32.45 -49.68
CA PHE A 9 11.07 31.26 -48.97
C PHE A 9 10.15 30.96 -47.79
N ALA A 10 9.36 29.91 -47.89
CA ALA A 10 8.66 29.34 -46.77
C ALA A 10 9.62 28.46 -45.97
N LEU A 11 10.03 28.94 -44.81
CA LEU A 11 10.74 28.14 -43.80
C LEU A 11 9.73 27.16 -43.20
N PHE A 12 9.75 25.91 -43.65
CA PHE A 12 9.18 24.78 -42.89
C PHE A 12 10.09 24.50 -41.68
N GLN A 13 9.73 25.01 -40.52
CA GLN A 13 10.22 24.48 -39.28
C GLN A 13 9.58 23.12 -39.07
N GLY A 14 10.32 22.06 -39.34
CA GLY A 14 9.94 20.71 -39.02
C GLY A 14 9.89 20.57 -37.47
N LEU A 15 8.69 20.56 -36.92
CA LEU A 15 8.48 20.00 -35.60
C LEU A 15 8.86 18.50 -35.68
N SER A 16 10.02 18.15 -35.17
CA SER A 16 10.38 16.77 -34.89
C SER A 16 9.50 16.32 -33.73
N ILE A 17 8.32 15.78 -34.04
CA ILE A 17 7.57 14.96 -33.11
C ILE A 17 8.44 13.72 -32.89
N PHE A 18 9.12 13.63 -31.77
CA PHE A 18 9.70 12.38 -31.30
C PHE A 18 8.54 11.42 -31.05
N GLY A 19 8.20 10.64 -32.05
CA GLY A 19 7.32 9.49 -31.90
C GLY A 19 8.02 8.52 -30.96
N GLN A 20 7.52 8.40 -29.73
CA GLN A 20 7.87 7.30 -28.84
C GLN A 20 7.55 6.01 -29.57
N ASN A 21 8.52 5.09 -29.71
CA ASN A 21 8.33 3.77 -30.29
C ASN A 21 7.50 2.92 -29.27
N GLU A 22 6.20 3.17 -29.18
CA GLU A 22 5.31 2.36 -28.36
C GLU A 22 5.36 0.90 -28.81
N LYS A 23 5.74 0.00 -27.89
CA LYS A 23 5.66 -1.44 -28.12
C LYS A 23 4.34 -1.95 -27.58
N LYS A 24 3.69 -2.81 -28.36
CA LYS A 24 2.36 -3.32 -28.11
C LYS A 24 2.31 -4.83 -28.20
N VAL A 25 1.57 -5.45 -27.29
CA VAL A 25 1.19 -6.87 -27.33
C VAL A 25 -0.32 -6.97 -27.24
N GLU A 26 -0.91 -7.82 -28.08
CA GLU A 26 -2.34 -8.12 -28.08
C GLU A 26 -2.56 -9.60 -27.80
N LEU A 27 -3.47 -9.89 -26.87
CA LEU A 27 -3.82 -11.25 -26.47
C LEU A 27 -5.33 -11.42 -26.54
N GLN A 28 -5.79 -12.56 -27.07
CA GLN A 28 -7.19 -12.95 -26.97
C GLN A 28 -7.43 -13.64 -25.63
N ILE A 29 -8.50 -13.29 -24.94
CA ILE A 29 -8.97 -13.98 -23.73
C ILE A 29 -9.69 -15.24 -24.19
N THR A 30 -9.29 -16.37 -23.66
CA THR A 30 -9.93 -17.67 -23.98
C THR A 30 -11.18 -17.90 -23.11
N PRO A 31 -12.12 -18.75 -23.52
CA PRO A 31 -13.28 -19.06 -22.69
C PRO A 31 -12.91 -19.55 -21.30
N GLY A 32 -13.53 -18.96 -20.26
CA GLY A 32 -13.25 -19.26 -18.85
C GLY A 32 -11.87 -18.81 -18.37
N GLU A 33 -11.24 -17.90 -19.09
CA GLU A 33 -10.00 -17.28 -18.66
C GLU A 33 -10.25 -15.99 -17.90
N TYR A 34 -9.60 -15.86 -16.74
CA TYR A 34 -9.67 -14.71 -15.84
C TYR A 34 -8.28 -14.16 -15.58
N TRP A 35 -8.15 -12.84 -15.49
CA TRP A 35 -6.88 -12.13 -15.35
C TRP A 35 -6.84 -11.24 -14.12
N TRP A 36 -5.69 -11.16 -13.48
CA TRP A 36 -5.37 -10.30 -12.34
C TRP A 36 -4.11 -9.51 -12.60
N GLY A 37 -3.84 -8.46 -11.82
CA GLY A 37 -2.56 -7.76 -11.83
C GLY A 37 -2.67 -6.25 -11.83
N GLY A 38 -1.54 -5.59 -12.01
CA GLY A 38 -1.41 -4.15 -12.06
C GLY A 38 -1.31 -3.50 -10.69
N ILE A 39 -2.38 -2.88 -10.23
CA ILE A 39 -2.42 -2.04 -9.04
C ILE A 39 -3.28 -2.67 -7.95
N SER A 40 -2.75 -2.73 -6.73
CA SER A 40 -3.42 -3.34 -5.57
C SER A 40 -4.81 -2.76 -5.31
N SER A 41 -4.95 -1.45 -5.28
CA SER A 41 -6.23 -0.78 -5.00
C SER A 41 -7.28 -0.87 -6.12
N LEU A 42 -6.98 -1.57 -7.20
CA LEU A 42 -7.93 -1.96 -8.25
C LEU A 42 -8.35 -3.44 -8.16
N GLY A 43 -7.99 -4.13 -7.10
CA GLY A 43 -8.35 -5.52 -6.86
C GLY A 43 -9.85 -5.79 -6.91
N HIS A 44 -10.66 -4.85 -6.45
CA HIS A 44 -12.12 -4.94 -6.54
C HIS A 44 -12.66 -4.95 -7.98
N GLN A 45 -11.87 -4.50 -8.98
CA GLN A 45 -12.18 -4.62 -10.42
C GLN A 45 -11.80 -6.00 -10.98
N THR A 46 -10.88 -6.72 -10.34
CA THR A 46 -10.42 -8.04 -10.78
C THR A 46 -11.37 -9.15 -10.30
N PRO A 47 -11.40 -10.31 -10.92
CA PRO A 47 -10.67 -10.66 -12.14
C PRO A 47 -11.31 -10.03 -13.39
N TYR A 48 -10.46 -9.75 -14.39
CA TYR A 48 -10.89 -9.33 -15.72
C TYR A 48 -11.16 -10.57 -16.58
N CYS A 49 -12.20 -10.54 -17.42
CA CYS A 49 -12.59 -11.63 -18.30
C CYS A 49 -12.98 -11.13 -19.70
N ASP A 50 -13.49 -12.01 -20.54
CA ASP A 50 -13.87 -11.71 -21.91
C ASP A 50 -14.97 -10.66 -22.07
N THR A 51 -15.80 -10.45 -21.03
CA THR A 51 -16.83 -9.40 -21.03
C THR A 51 -16.34 -8.07 -20.45
N THR A 52 -15.14 -8.03 -19.87
CA THR A 52 -14.60 -6.83 -19.21
C THR A 52 -14.28 -5.73 -20.23
N THR A 53 -14.66 -4.50 -19.88
CA THR A 53 -14.18 -3.26 -20.52
C THR A 53 -13.51 -2.43 -19.43
N PHE A 54 -12.19 -2.31 -19.48
CA PHE A 54 -11.39 -1.60 -18.48
C PHE A 54 -10.05 -1.18 -19.08
N ALA A 55 -9.55 0.00 -18.73
CA ALA A 55 -8.23 0.46 -19.15
C ALA A 55 -7.54 1.22 -18.00
N PHE A 56 -6.24 1.05 -17.90
CA PHE A 56 -5.42 1.80 -16.95
C PHE A 56 -4.00 2.02 -17.51
N ASP A 57 -3.47 3.24 -17.31
CA ASP A 57 -2.07 3.58 -17.58
C ASP A 57 -1.32 3.74 -16.26
N MET A 58 -0.30 2.92 -16.04
CA MET A 58 0.52 2.93 -14.82
C MET A 58 1.62 3.99 -14.84
N TRP A 59 1.79 4.72 -15.94
CA TRP A 59 2.80 5.77 -16.05
C TRP A 59 2.42 6.95 -15.16
N GLY A 60 3.24 7.21 -14.14
CA GLY A 60 3.00 8.30 -13.20
C GLY A 60 1.74 8.13 -12.32
N ASP A 61 1.09 6.97 -12.36
CA ASP A 61 -0.07 6.70 -11.50
C ASP A 61 -0.06 5.26 -10.96
N ASN A 62 0.13 5.12 -9.67
CA ASN A 62 -0.02 3.87 -8.93
C ASN A 62 -1.25 3.90 -8.00
N LYS A 63 -2.19 4.83 -8.21
CA LYS A 63 -3.37 5.06 -7.36
C LYS A 63 -3.04 5.24 -5.88
N GLY A 64 -1.81 5.66 -5.57
CA GLY A 64 -1.33 5.81 -4.20
C GLY A 64 -1.21 4.49 -3.44
N ASN A 65 -0.92 3.40 -4.15
CA ASN A 65 -0.73 2.06 -3.59
C ASN A 65 0.44 1.33 -4.24
N GLN A 66 0.56 0.04 -3.92
CA GLN A 66 1.54 -0.85 -4.50
C GLN A 66 1.15 -1.20 -5.92
N ALA A 67 2.12 -1.22 -6.80
CA ALA A 67 1.92 -1.50 -8.22
C ALA A 67 3.07 -2.35 -8.79
N GLN A 68 2.69 -3.28 -9.69
CA GLN A 68 3.61 -4.10 -10.47
C GLN A 68 3.18 -4.10 -11.94
N PRO A 69 4.08 -3.94 -12.90
CA PRO A 69 3.76 -4.00 -14.33
C PRO A 69 3.55 -5.45 -14.80
N LEU A 70 2.55 -6.09 -14.21
CA LEU A 70 2.28 -7.53 -14.27
C LEU A 70 0.79 -7.78 -14.52
N LEU A 71 0.48 -8.69 -15.45
CA LEU A 71 -0.81 -9.35 -15.58
C LEU A 71 -0.60 -10.87 -15.61
N LEU A 72 -1.47 -11.64 -14.97
CA LEU A 72 -1.42 -13.10 -14.96
C LEU A 72 -2.82 -13.71 -14.94
N SER A 73 -2.96 -14.94 -15.49
CA SER A 73 -4.28 -15.57 -15.64
C SER A 73 -4.37 -16.94 -14.96
N ASN A 74 -5.63 -17.39 -14.74
CA ASN A 74 -5.93 -18.76 -14.26
C ASN A 74 -5.62 -19.85 -15.31
N LYS A 75 -5.16 -19.49 -16.50
CA LYS A 75 -4.67 -20.44 -17.53
C LYS A 75 -3.14 -20.45 -17.63
N GLY A 76 -2.43 -19.89 -16.66
CA GLY A 76 -0.97 -19.87 -16.63
C GLY A 76 -0.33 -18.84 -17.55
N ARG A 77 -1.10 -17.98 -18.20
CA ARG A 77 -0.57 -16.93 -19.09
C ARG A 77 -0.16 -15.71 -18.27
N TYR A 78 0.83 -14.95 -18.77
CA TYR A 78 1.31 -13.76 -18.12
C TYR A 78 1.77 -12.68 -19.10
N VAL A 79 1.83 -11.44 -18.60
CA VAL A 79 2.51 -10.30 -19.21
C VAL A 79 3.34 -9.62 -18.12
N TRP A 80 4.57 -9.26 -18.47
CA TRP A 80 5.51 -8.52 -17.61
C TRP A 80 6.22 -7.42 -18.39
N SER A 81 6.57 -6.34 -17.72
CA SER A 81 7.48 -5.32 -18.23
C SER A 81 8.36 -4.77 -17.11
N GLU A 82 9.54 -4.27 -17.44
CA GLU A 82 10.35 -3.46 -16.54
C GLU A 82 9.85 -2.01 -16.44
N GLN A 83 9.04 -1.58 -17.41
CA GLN A 83 8.47 -0.24 -17.50
C GLN A 83 6.98 -0.23 -17.15
N PRO A 84 6.41 0.92 -16.76
CA PRO A 84 4.97 1.04 -16.56
C PRO A 84 4.21 0.61 -17.82
N ILE A 85 3.23 -0.26 -17.64
CA ILE A 85 2.35 -0.71 -18.71
C ILE A 85 1.05 0.11 -18.73
N LYS A 86 0.57 0.41 -19.93
CA LYS A 86 -0.83 0.70 -20.15
C LYS A 86 -1.51 -0.58 -20.59
N TYR A 87 -2.57 -0.98 -19.91
CA TYR A 87 -3.32 -2.19 -20.27
C TYR A 87 -4.80 -1.88 -20.45
N GLU A 88 -5.39 -2.55 -21.41
CA GLU A 88 -6.78 -2.40 -21.79
C GLU A 88 -7.42 -3.76 -22.02
N PHE A 89 -8.54 -4.01 -21.36
CA PHE A 89 -9.45 -5.12 -21.58
C PHE A 89 -10.64 -4.59 -22.36
N ASN A 90 -10.93 -5.19 -23.50
CA ASN A 90 -12.05 -4.79 -24.34
C ASN A 90 -12.61 -5.98 -25.11
N LYS A 91 -13.80 -6.46 -24.70
CA LYS A 91 -14.58 -7.50 -25.37
C LYS A 91 -13.74 -8.72 -25.80
N GLY A 92 -13.11 -9.37 -24.84
CA GLY A 92 -12.32 -10.59 -25.08
C GLY A 92 -10.89 -10.37 -25.58
N LYS A 93 -10.45 -9.12 -25.66
CA LYS A 93 -9.09 -8.75 -26.08
C LYS A 93 -8.36 -8.00 -24.96
N ILE A 94 -7.09 -8.33 -24.76
CA ILE A 94 -6.17 -7.57 -23.92
C ILE A 94 -5.17 -6.87 -24.83
N THR A 95 -5.00 -5.57 -24.63
CA THR A 95 -3.94 -4.77 -25.24
C THR A 95 -3.02 -4.27 -24.15
N VAL A 96 -1.73 -4.55 -24.26
CA VAL A 96 -0.71 -4.01 -23.35
C VAL A 96 0.30 -3.21 -24.15
N THR A 97 0.57 -2.00 -23.68
CA THR A 97 1.48 -1.05 -24.34
C THR A 97 2.52 -0.54 -23.32
N VAL A 98 3.74 -0.32 -23.76
CA VAL A 98 4.79 0.41 -23.01
C VAL A 98 5.32 1.55 -23.87
N ARG A 99 5.64 2.68 -23.23
CA ARG A 99 6.23 3.84 -23.92
C ARG A 99 7.67 3.57 -24.32
N ASP A 100 8.39 2.79 -23.53
CA ASP A 100 9.77 2.35 -23.79
C ASP A 100 10.00 0.96 -23.20
N GLY A 101 11.09 0.28 -23.60
CA GLY A 101 11.48 -1.02 -23.06
C GLY A 101 10.87 -2.20 -23.79
N LYS A 102 10.61 -3.29 -23.06
CA LYS A 102 10.11 -4.55 -23.60
C LYS A 102 8.89 -5.05 -22.85
N ILE A 103 7.97 -5.67 -23.56
CA ILE A 103 6.89 -6.49 -22.98
C ILE A 103 7.29 -7.94 -23.14
N VAL A 104 7.28 -8.68 -22.03
CA VAL A 104 7.46 -10.12 -22.01
C VAL A 104 6.10 -10.76 -21.75
N SER A 105 5.71 -11.70 -22.60
CA SER A 105 4.46 -12.45 -22.41
C SER A 105 4.69 -13.92 -22.72
N GLY A 106 3.93 -14.79 -22.07
CA GLY A 106 4.10 -16.22 -22.24
C GLY A 106 3.09 -17.04 -21.43
N ILE A 107 3.37 -18.33 -21.35
CA ILE A 107 2.65 -19.31 -20.54
C ILE A 107 3.63 -19.91 -19.54
N ALA A 108 3.31 -19.86 -18.25
CA ALA A 108 4.11 -20.39 -17.16
C ALA A 108 3.22 -21.25 -16.24
N GLY A 109 3.10 -22.51 -16.61
CA GLY A 109 2.22 -23.44 -15.92
C GLY A 109 0.80 -23.47 -16.47
N THR A 110 -0.17 -23.92 -15.66
CA THR A 110 -1.53 -24.25 -16.11
C THR A 110 -2.63 -23.51 -15.32
N ASN A 111 -2.26 -22.73 -14.31
CA ASN A 111 -3.19 -22.05 -13.43
C ASN A 111 -2.56 -20.79 -12.83
N LEU A 112 -3.35 -20.01 -12.07
CA LEU A 112 -2.94 -18.75 -11.45
C LEU A 112 -1.71 -18.93 -10.54
N ARG A 113 -1.71 -19.97 -9.71
CA ARG A 113 -0.62 -20.23 -8.76
C ARG A 113 0.70 -20.52 -9.47
N THR A 114 0.70 -21.42 -10.45
CA THR A 114 1.93 -21.79 -11.17
C THR A 114 2.48 -20.66 -12.03
N ALA A 115 1.61 -19.80 -12.60
CA ALA A 115 2.04 -18.57 -13.25
C ALA A 115 2.72 -17.61 -12.26
N TYR A 116 2.11 -17.41 -11.11
CA TYR A 116 2.67 -16.56 -10.05
C TYR A 116 4.03 -17.07 -9.54
N GLU A 117 4.16 -18.37 -9.25
CA GLU A 117 5.41 -18.99 -8.79
C GLU A 117 6.55 -18.77 -9.81
N TYR A 118 6.26 -18.90 -11.10
CA TYR A 118 7.22 -18.57 -12.15
C TYR A 118 7.63 -17.10 -12.14
N LEU A 119 6.64 -16.20 -12.06
CA LEU A 119 6.87 -14.75 -12.11
C LEU A 119 7.64 -14.26 -10.87
N SER A 120 7.26 -14.72 -9.69
CA SER A 120 7.95 -14.39 -8.45
C SER A 120 9.43 -14.79 -8.52
N LYS A 121 9.72 -16.01 -8.98
CA LYS A 121 11.09 -16.51 -9.08
C LYS A 121 11.94 -15.74 -10.09
N ASN A 122 11.36 -15.30 -11.21
CA ASN A 122 12.12 -14.77 -12.34
C ASN A 122 12.15 -13.24 -12.43
N PHE A 123 11.15 -12.55 -11.89
CA PHE A 123 11.02 -11.08 -12.07
C PHE A 123 11.03 -10.30 -10.75
N PHE A 124 10.60 -10.89 -9.64
CA PHE A 124 10.58 -10.24 -8.32
C PHE A 124 10.88 -11.24 -7.18
N PRO A 125 12.06 -11.89 -7.21
CA PRO A 125 12.42 -12.90 -6.22
C PRO A 125 12.48 -12.29 -4.81
N SER A 126 11.99 -13.07 -3.85
CA SER A 126 12.16 -12.72 -2.43
C SER A 126 13.64 -12.79 -2.04
N ASN A 127 14.05 -11.89 -1.14
CA ASN A 127 15.46 -11.77 -0.72
C ASN A 127 15.81 -12.50 0.59
N GLY A 128 14.87 -13.29 1.15
CA GLY A 128 15.06 -14.05 2.39
C GLY A 128 14.79 -13.25 3.68
N LEU A 129 14.49 -11.96 3.57
CA LEU A 129 14.23 -11.08 4.71
C LEU A 129 12.73 -10.81 4.89
N ILE A 130 12.34 -10.44 6.11
CA ILE A 130 10.99 -9.97 6.46
C ILE A 130 11.10 -8.61 7.16
N PRO A 131 10.06 -7.78 7.14
CA PRO A 131 9.99 -6.63 8.05
C PRO A 131 9.89 -7.11 9.51
N ASP A 132 9.92 -6.17 10.46
CA ASP A 132 9.94 -6.50 11.90
C ASP A 132 8.81 -7.47 12.28
N SER A 133 9.16 -8.51 13.05
CA SER A 133 8.24 -9.56 13.45
C SER A 133 7.06 -9.07 14.27
N LEU A 134 7.20 -7.93 14.97
CA LEU A 134 6.13 -7.34 15.77
C LEU A 134 4.92 -6.94 14.92
N LEU A 135 5.15 -6.53 13.66
CA LEU A 135 4.10 -6.17 12.70
C LEU A 135 3.11 -7.32 12.42
N PHE A 136 3.56 -8.58 12.57
CA PHE A 136 2.74 -9.79 12.31
C PHE A 136 2.14 -10.38 13.59
N THR A 137 2.71 -10.06 14.76
CA THR A 137 2.40 -10.77 16.01
C THR A 137 1.55 -9.97 16.98
N LYS A 138 1.44 -8.67 16.75
CA LYS A 138 0.68 -7.74 17.60
C LYS A 138 -0.10 -6.74 16.75
N PRO A 139 -1.23 -6.23 17.26
CA PRO A 139 -1.90 -5.10 16.64
C PRO A 139 -1.00 -3.86 16.59
N GLN A 140 -1.23 -3.03 15.59
CA GLN A 140 -0.60 -1.73 15.42
C GLN A 140 -1.60 -0.64 15.78
N TYR A 141 -1.11 0.49 16.27
CA TYR A 141 -1.92 1.64 16.68
C TYR A 141 -1.37 2.89 16.04
N ASN A 142 -2.22 3.62 15.33
CA ASN A 142 -1.86 4.84 14.63
C ASN A 142 -2.58 6.04 15.27
N THR A 143 -1.87 7.11 15.55
CA THR A 143 -2.44 8.30 16.20
C THR A 143 -3.27 9.15 15.23
N TRP A 144 -3.32 8.83 13.93
CA TRP A 144 -3.92 9.68 12.89
C TRP A 144 -5.37 10.09 13.17
N ILE A 145 -6.28 9.16 13.39
CA ILE A 145 -7.71 9.50 13.58
C ILE A 145 -7.98 10.10 14.97
N GLU A 146 -7.20 9.70 15.98
CA GLU A 146 -7.39 10.24 17.33
C GLU A 146 -6.83 11.64 17.52
N LEU A 147 -5.64 11.93 16.99
CA LEU A 147 -4.94 13.19 17.20
C LEU A 147 -4.92 14.08 15.96
N LYS A 148 -5.14 13.50 14.78
CA LYS A 148 -5.12 14.22 13.50
C LYS A 148 -3.81 14.98 13.32
N TYR A 149 -3.87 16.30 13.05
CA TYR A 149 -2.70 17.17 12.97
C TYR A 149 -2.23 17.74 14.33
N ASP A 150 -2.86 17.34 15.43
CA ASP A 150 -2.48 17.81 16.78
C ASP A 150 -1.65 16.76 17.53
N GLN A 151 -0.62 16.26 16.87
CA GLN A 151 0.33 15.33 17.46
C GLN A 151 1.13 16.02 18.55
N ASN A 152 0.95 15.61 19.82
CA ASN A 152 1.64 16.19 20.96
C ASN A 152 1.97 15.12 22.02
N GLU A 153 3.01 15.38 22.80
CA GLU A 153 3.55 14.45 23.79
C GLU A 153 2.49 13.95 24.77
N SER A 154 1.68 14.87 25.33
CA SER A 154 0.68 14.55 26.36
C SER A 154 -0.39 13.59 25.85
N ASP A 155 -0.93 13.85 24.66
CA ASP A 155 -2.06 13.10 24.14
C ASP A 155 -1.62 11.77 23.52
N ILE A 156 -0.39 11.69 22.98
CA ILE A 156 0.23 10.41 22.57
C ILE A 156 0.37 9.48 23.78
N LEU A 157 0.89 9.98 24.91
CA LEU A 157 1.03 9.19 26.15
C LEU A 157 -0.33 8.75 26.72
N LYS A 158 -1.34 9.64 26.67
CA LYS A 158 -2.72 9.27 27.07
C LYS A 158 -3.31 8.20 26.18
N TYR A 159 -3.11 8.30 24.85
CA TYR A 159 -3.59 7.30 23.91
C TYR A 159 -2.91 5.94 24.15
N ALA A 160 -1.58 5.93 24.33
CA ALA A 160 -0.84 4.72 24.65
C ALA A 160 -1.33 4.08 25.97
N GLN A 161 -1.58 4.88 27.02
CA GLN A 161 -2.12 4.37 28.28
C GLN A 161 -3.54 3.81 28.09
N ALA A 162 -4.39 4.50 27.33
CA ALA A 162 -5.76 4.07 27.07
C ALA A 162 -5.82 2.74 26.29
N ILE A 163 -4.87 2.46 25.40
CA ILE A 163 -4.73 1.15 24.74
C ILE A 163 -4.59 0.06 25.80
N LEU A 164 -3.66 0.23 26.76
CA LEU A 164 -3.39 -0.75 27.80
C LEU A 164 -4.56 -0.89 28.79
N ASP A 165 -5.15 0.24 29.22
CA ASP A 165 -6.29 0.27 30.17
C ASP A 165 -7.53 -0.44 29.61
N ASN A 166 -7.68 -0.48 28.28
CA ASN A 166 -8.77 -1.19 27.60
C ASN A 166 -8.39 -2.65 27.22
N GLY A 167 -7.26 -3.17 27.72
CA GLY A 167 -6.88 -4.57 27.63
C GLY A 167 -6.27 -5.00 26.29
N TYR A 168 -5.89 -4.04 25.44
CA TYR A 168 -5.13 -4.30 24.22
C TYR A 168 -3.64 -4.48 24.56
N ALA A 169 -2.98 -5.40 23.86
CA ALA A 169 -1.54 -5.60 24.05
C ALA A 169 -0.73 -4.45 23.42
N PRO A 170 0.41 -4.08 24.00
CA PRO A 170 1.33 -3.16 23.32
C PRO A 170 1.89 -3.83 22.06
N GLY A 171 2.04 -3.03 21.02
CA GLY A 171 2.59 -3.43 19.71
C GLY A 171 3.36 -2.27 19.11
N VAL A 172 3.08 -1.94 17.85
CA VAL A 172 3.65 -0.75 17.21
C VAL A 172 2.73 0.45 17.41
N LEU A 173 3.26 1.54 17.94
CA LEU A 173 2.59 2.85 18.01
C LEU A 173 3.17 3.76 16.92
N MET A 174 2.33 4.17 15.97
CA MET A 174 2.70 5.09 14.90
C MET A 174 2.29 6.51 15.28
N VAL A 175 3.26 7.39 15.49
CA VAL A 175 3.03 8.84 15.61
C VAL A 175 2.93 9.40 14.20
N ASP A 176 1.74 9.82 13.83
CA ASP A 176 1.39 10.22 12.47
C ASP A 176 1.79 11.67 12.15
N ASP A 177 1.38 12.16 10.99
CA ASP A 177 1.76 13.45 10.41
C ASP A 177 1.64 14.63 11.41
N ASN A 178 2.55 15.58 11.27
CA ASN A 178 2.65 16.80 12.06
C ASN A 178 3.24 16.64 13.49
N TRP A 179 4.03 15.60 13.75
CA TRP A 179 4.87 15.52 14.95
C TRP A 179 6.13 16.41 14.82
N GLN A 180 6.64 16.55 13.61
CA GLN A 180 7.85 17.27 13.23
C GLN A 180 7.68 18.79 13.27
N GLU A 181 8.80 19.51 13.32
CA GLU A 181 8.81 20.98 13.26
C GLU A 181 8.25 21.48 11.93
N ASP A 182 8.69 20.87 10.82
CA ASP A 182 8.22 21.18 9.48
C ASP A 182 8.54 20.01 8.51
N TYR A 183 7.91 19.95 7.34
CA TYR A 183 8.25 18.93 6.33
C TYR A 183 9.69 19.07 5.87
N GLY A 184 10.43 17.97 5.93
CA GLY A 184 11.88 17.95 5.69
C GLY A 184 12.73 18.37 6.88
N VAL A 185 12.13 18.93 7.93
CA VAL A 185 12.78 19.19 9.22
C VAL A 185 12.39 18.07 10.18
N TRP A 186 13.11 16.94 10.09
CA TRP A 186 12.83 15.74 10.89
C TRP A 186 13.40 15.91 12.30
N GLU A 187 12.74 16.77 13.06
CA GLU A 187 12.98 17.06 14.49
C GLU A 187 11.62 17.24 15.18
N PHE A 188 11.51 16.79 16.42
CA PHE A 188 10.27 16.99 17.18
C PHE A 188 9.98 18.48 17.36
N SER A 189 8.73 18.88 17.09
CA SER A 189 8.32 20.27 17.27
C SER A 189 8.41 20.67 18.74
N PRO A 190 9.25 21.67 19.12
CA PRO A 190 9.44 22.04 20.52
C PRO A 190 8.19 22.68 21.16
N ARG A 191 7.23 23.08 20.34
CA ARG A 191 5.93 23.59 20.83
C ARG A 191 5.04 22.47 21.37
N ARG A 192 5.14 21.28 20.79
CA ARG A 192 4.27 20.13 21.06
C ARG A 192 4.95 19.03 21.86
N PHE A 193 6.26 18.98 21.82
CA PHE A 193 7.08 17.99 22.51
C PHE A 193 8.11 18.70 23.38
N LYS A 194 7.94 18.62 24.71
CA LYS A 194 8.83 19.26 25.67
C LYS A 194 10.06 18.39 25.97
N ASP A 195 9.86 17.10 26.09
CA ASP A 195 10.90 16.11 26.32
C ASP A 195 10.62 14.82 25.52
N PRO A 196 10.87 14.85 24.19
CA PRO A 196 10.61 13.69 23.37
C PRO A 196 11.40 12.45 23.77
N LYS A 197 12.60 12.60 24.39
CA LYS A 197 13.36 11.46 24.90
C LYS A 197 12.65 10.77 26.06
N ALA A 198 12.13 11.54 27.01
CA ALA A 198 11.37 11.00 28.12
C ALA A 198 10.07 10.36 27.65
N MET A 199 9.38 10.97 26.66
CA MET A 199 8.20 10.38 26.03
C MET A 199 8.52 9.03 25.38
N MET A 200 9.55 8.94 24.54
CA MET A 200 9.97 7.71 23.89
C MET A 200 10.31 6.62 24.90
N LYS A 201 11.12 6.96 25.92
CA LYS A 201 11.42 6.02 27.00
C LYS A 201 10.15 5.49 27.67
N LYS A 202 9.19 6.36 27.96
CA LYS A 202 7.93 5.98 28.61
C LYS A 202 7.07 5.06 27.74
N LEU A 203 7.03 5.30 26.44
CA LEU A 203 6.35 4.42 25.46
C LEU A 203 7.03 3.03 25.40
N HIS A 204 8.37 2.98 25.41
CA HIS A 204 9.11 1.72 25.49
C HIS A 204 8.88 0.99 26.83
N ASP A 205 8.88 1.71 27.97
CA ASP A 205 8.57 1.15 29.29
C ASP A 205 7.13 0.56 29.33
N MET A 206 6.20 1.09 28.55
CA MET A 206 4.85 0.55 28.33
C MET A 206 4.83 -0.67 27.39
N GLY A 207 5.94 -1.00 26.71
CA GLY A 207 6.09 -2.14 25.80
C GLY A 207 5.84 -1.86 24.34
N PHE A 208 5.64 -0.59 23.94
CA PHE A 208 5.47 -0.23 22.54
C PHE A 208 6.82 -0.09 21.82
N LYS A 209 6.85 -0.46 20.52
CA LYS A 209 7.80 0.11 19.56
C LYS A 209 7.16 1.29 18.85
N VAL A 210 7.96 2.33 18.58
CA VAL A 210 7.43 3.59 18.05
C VAL A 210 7.93 3.85 16.64
N MET A 211 7.01 4.08 15.73
CA MET A 211 7.27 4.57 14.38
C MET A 211 6.89 6.04 14.25
N LEU A 212 7.68 6.79 13.47
CA LEU A 212 7.34 8.17 13.09
C LEU A 212 6.96 8.25 11.61
N TRP A 213 5.94 9.04 11.31
CA TRP A 213 5.53 9.36 9.95
C TRP A 213 6.58 10.26 9.26
N VAL A 214 6.94 9.94 8.02
CA VAL A 214 7.85 10.74 7.19
C VAL A 214 7.38 10.75 5.74
N CYS A 215 7.78 11.80 4.99
CA CYS A 215 7.47 11.96 3.57
C CYS A 215 8.69 12.50 2.81
N PRO A 216 8.74 12.42 1.47
CA PRO A 216 9.86 12.92 0.68
C PRO A 216 9.83 14.44 0.47
N PHE A 217 8.83 15.14 1.02
CA PHE A 217 8.61 16.57 0.79
C PHE A 217 9.36 17.45 1.79
N VAL A 218 9.67 18.67 1.32
CA VAL A 218 10.36 19.71 2.10
C VAL A 218 9.59 21.02 1.95
N SER A 219 9.23 21.63 3.07
CA SER A 219 8.58 22.95 3.07
C SER A 219 9.48 23.99 2.41
N ALA A 220 8.96 24.65 1.38
CA ALA A 220 9.72 25.58 0.53
C ALA A 220 10.25 26.83 1.28
N ASP A 221 9.86 27.01 2.53
CA ASP A 221 10.20 28.17 3.36
C ASP A 221 11.23 27.86 4.46
N SER A 222 11.59 26.57 4.60
CA SER A 222 12.47 26.09 5.67
C SER A 222 13.95 26.36 5.39
N LYS A 223 14.79 26.38 6.44
CA LYS A 223 16.25 26.40 6.32
C LYS A 223 16.76 25.16 5.57
N THR A 224 16.10 24.02 5.80
CA THR A 224 16.41 22.76 5.12
C THR A 224 16.23 22.88 3.61
N PHE A 225 15.13 23.49 3.16
CA PHE A 225 14.91 23.75 1.73
C PHE A 225 16.10 24.51 1.11
N ARG A 226 16.51 25.64 1.72
CA ARG A 226 17.63 26.46 1.20
C ARG A 226 18.92 25.65 1.11
N LYS A 227 19.23 24.91 2.17
CA LYS A 227 20.43 24.04 2.19
C LYS A 227 20.38 22.99 1.09
N LEU A 228 19.26 22.27 0.96
CA LEU A 228 19.13 21.22 -0.06
C LEU A 228 19.12 21.77 -1.49
N ALA A 229 18.58 22.97 -1.70
CA ALA A 229 18.64 23.65 -2.98
C ALA A 229 20.08 24.05 -3.36
N ASP A 230 20.83 24.61 -2.41
CA ASP A 230 22.24 24.99 -2.60
C ASP A 230 23.12 23.76 -2.86
N ASP A 231 22.84 22.64 -2.17
CA ASP A 231 23.58 21.38 -2.31
C ASP A 231 23.13 20.55 -3.55
N GLY A 232 22.11 21.00 -4.31
CA GLY A 232 21.59 20.31 -5.49
C GLY A 232 20.91 18.97 -5.19
N MET A 233 20.19 18.90 -4.07
CA MET A 233 19.55 17.68 -3.56
C MET A 233 18.02 17.65 -3.74
N LEU A 234 17.45 18.63 -4.45
CA LEU A 234 16.02 18.73 -4.73
C LEU A 234 15.71 18.37 -6.19
N ILE A 235 14.52 17.85 -6.43
CA ILE A 235 13.98 17.71 -7.79
C ILE A 235 13.80 19.10 -8.39
N LEU A 236 14.21 19.28 -9.65
CA LEU A 236 14.26 20.58 -10.30
C LEU A 236 13.13 20.77 -11.31
N ASP A 237 12.67 22.00 -11.43
CA ASP A 237 11.77 22.44 -12.49
C ASP A 237 12.59 22.67 -13.79
N PRO A 238 12.24 22.04 -14.92
CA PRO A 238 12.93 22.25 -16.19
C PRO A 238 12.60 23.61 -16.83
N GLN A 239 11.58 24.34 -16.34
CA GLN A 239 11.21 25.63 -16.89
C GLN A 239 12.33 26.64 -16.62
N LYS A 240 13.14 26.90 -17.66
CA LYS A 240 13.97 28.08 -17.73
C LYS A 240 13.05 29.28 -17.78
N THR A 241 12.91 30.01 -16.69
CA THR A 241 12.27 31.33 -16.73
C THR A 241 13.13 32.24 -17.61
N GLN A 242 12.75 32.38 -18.88
CA GLN A 242 13.48 33.13 -19.87
C GLN A 242 13.47 34.64 -19.60
N ASP A 243 12.63 35.16 -18.72
CA ASP A 243 12.24 36.58 -18.75
C ASP A 243 12.48 37.36 -17.47
N ILE A 244 13.26 36.85 -16.51
CA ILE A 244 13.63 37.67 -15.36
C ILE A 244 15.11 37.93 -15.36
N LEU A 245 15.51 39.13 -15.81
CA LEU A 245 16.86 39.65 -15.87
C LEU A 245 17.66 39.55 -14.55
N TRP A 246 17.01 39.23 -13.43
CA TRP A 246 17.58 39.21 -12.07
C TRP A 246 17.66 37.81 -11.46
N ALA A 247 16.99 36.83 -12.03
CA ALA A 247 16.98 35.51 -11.45
C ALA A 247 18.19 34.71 -11.94
N ASN A 248 19.02 34.30 -11.00
CA ASN A 248 19.99 33.23 -11.25
C ASN A 248 19.14 31.97 -11.52
N THR A 249 18.91 31.67 -12.81
CA THR A 249 17.94 30.66 -13.28
C THR A 249 18.49 29.24 -13.22
N LYS A 250 19.66 29.05 -12.63
CA LYS A 250 20.24 27.73 -12.39
C LYS A 250 19.50 27.07 -11.22
N ASN A 251 18.86 25.95 -11.51
CA ASN A 251 18.42 24.96 -10.52
C ASN A 251 17.28 25.40 -9.58
N LYS A 252 16.16 25.87 -10.13
CA LYS A 252 14.95 26.05 -9.31
C LYS A 252 14.38 24.71 -8.91
N ALA A 253 14.11 24.53 -7.61
CA ALA A 253 13.38 23.36 -7.13
C ALA A 253 11.96 23.31 -7.71
N ALA A 254 11.55 22.14 -8.17
CA ALA A 254 10.17 21.88 -8.55
C ALA A 254 9.27 21.97 -7.31
N ILE A 255 8.17 22.70 -7.43
CA ILE A 255 7.17 22.81 -6.36
C ILE A 255 6.00 21.88 -6.70
N ILE A 256 5.84 20.87 -5.89
CA ILE A 256 4.87 19.78 -6.08
C ILE A 256 3.67 20.03 -5.18
N ARG A 257 2.45 19.88 -5.74
CA ARG A 257 1.21 19.90 -4.95
C ARG A 257 0.88 18.50 -4.44
N TRP A 258 0.54 18.45 -3.17
CA TRP A 258 0.08 17.25 -2.48
C TRP A 258 -1.00 17.61 -1.46
N TRP A 259 -1.48 16.68 -0.63
CA TRP A 259 -2.61 16.96 0.27
C TRP A 259 -2.33 18.04 1.34
N ASN A 260 -1.06 18.24 1.73
CA ASN A 260 -0.67 19.29 2.68
C ASN A 260 -0.08 20.54 1.98
N GLY A 261 -0.57 20.86 0.77
CA GLY A 261 -0.24 22.10 0.08
C GLY A 261 0.79 21.95 -1.02
N ALA A 262 1.83 22.76 -0.99
CA ALA A 262 2.86 22.84 -2.01
C ALA A 262 4.25 22.80 -1.36
N SER A 263 5.08 21.87 -1.79
CA SER A 263 6.41 21.63 -1.22
C SER A 263 7.43 21.32 -2.31
N ALA A 264 8.71 21.52 -2.05
CA ALA A 264 9.77 20.89 -2.82
C ALA A 264 9.85 19.41 -2.46
N CYS A 265 10.58 18.64 -3.25
CA CYS A 265 10.80 17.21 -3.01
C CYS A 265 12.28 16.88 -3.07
N VAL A 266 12.75 16.05 -2.15
CA VAL A 266 14.11 15.53 -2.15
C VAL A 266 14.31 14.65 -3.39
N ASP A 267 15.36 14.89 -4.16
CA ASP A 267 15.75 14.03 -5.28
C ASP A 267 16.44 12.76 -4.76
N LEU A 268 15.65 11.78 -4.35
CA LEU A 268 16.17 10.51 -3.83
C LEU A 268 16.85 9.65 -4.91
N SER A 269 16.80 10.04 -6.17
CA SER A 269 17.64 9.46 -7.22
C SER A 269 19.10 9.95 -7.15
N ASN A 270 19.37 10.99 -6.35
CA ASN A 270 20.69 11.50 -6.05
C ASN A 270 21.25 10.80 -4.80
N PRO A 271 22.37 10.06 -4.89
CA PRO A 271 22.96 9.36 -3.74
C PRO A 271 23.28 10.27 -2.54
N LYS A 272 23.67 11.53 -2.78
CA LYS A 272 23.92 12.50 -1.70
C LYS A 272 22.62 12.86 -0.96
N ALA A 273 21.51 12.95 -1.68
CA ALA A 273 20.21 13.25 -1.09
C ALA A 273 19.66 12.04 -0.32
N GLN A 274 19.88 10.82 -0.82
CA GLN A 274 19.57 9.59 -0.06
C GLN A 274 20.34 9.53 1.26
N GLU A 275 21.67 9.77 1.21
CA GLU A 275 22.52 9.75 2.40
C GLU A 275 22.09 10.84 3.40
N TRP A 276 21.78 12.05 2.93
CA TRP A 276 21.25 13.11 3.76
C TRP A 276 19.93 12.67 4.43
N PHE A 277 18.97 12.16 3.67
CA PHE A 277 17.68 11.73 4.21
C PHE A 277 17.86 10.62 5.26
N LYS A 278 18.65 9.60 4.90
CA LYS A 278 19.00 8.53 5.81
C LYS A 278 19.65 9.04 7.11
N SER A 279 20.60 9.99 7.00
CA SER A 279 21.25 10.57 8.18
C SER A 279 20.28 11.27 9.13
N ARG A 280 19.18 11.86 8.59
CA ARG A 280 18.13 12.46 9.43
C ARG A 280 17.28 11.40 10.13
N LEU A 281 16.98 10.29 9.47
CA LEU A 281 16.30 9.16 10.08
C LEU A 281 17.16 8.47 11.14
N ASP A 282 18.43 8.23 10.84
CA ASP A 282 19.40 7.66 11.79
C ASP A 282 19.57 8.56 13.02
N TYR A 283 19.53 9.88 12.86
CA TYR A 283 19.53 10.81 14.00
C TYR A 283 18.32 10.58 14.91
N LEU A 284 17.12 10.39 14.36
CA LEU A 284 15.92 10.10 15.17
C LEU A 284 16.04 8.76 15.92
N VAL A 285 16.58 7.75 15.26
CA VAL A 285 16.85 6.44 15.89
C VAL A 285 17.85 6.58 17.04
N ASN A 286 18.98 7.23 16.78
CA ASN A 286 20.09 7.32 17.74
C ASN A 286 19.81 8.28 18.90
N GLU A 287 19.16 9.39 18.62
CA GLU A 287 18.92 10.47 19.59
C GLU A 287 17.69 10.21 20.46
N TYR A 288 16.62 9.67 19.89
CA TYR A 288 15.34 9.50 20.58
C TYR A 288 14.91 8.05 20.76
N GLY A 289 15.63 7.10 20.17
CA GLY A 289 15.25 5.68 20.24
C GLY A 289 14.04 5.34 19.36
N VAL A 290 13.83 6.04 18.24
CA VAL A 290 12.77 5.71 17.27
C VAL A 290 13.05 4.33 16.68
N ASP A 291 12.04 3.45 16.66
CA ASP A 291 12.22 2.05 16.21
C ASP A 291 12.04 1.88 14.70
N GLY A 292 11.35 2.81 14.04
CA GLY A 292 11.10 2.73 12.60
C GLY A 292 10.27 3.87 12.04
N PHE A 293 9.81 3.72 10.79
CA PHE A 293 9.18 4.82 10.08
C PHE A 293 7.99 4.36 9.23
N LYS A 294 6.93 5.18 9.25
CA LYS A 294 5.83 5.15 8.28
C LYS A 294 6.17 6.11 7.14
N PHE A 295 6.55 5.55 5.99
CA PHE A 295 6.90 6.29 4.79
C PHE A 295 5.64 6.56 3.96
N ASP A 296 5.21 7.80 3.88
CA ASP A 296 3.98 8.20 3.21
C ASP A 296 4.24 9.24 2.10
N ALA A 297 3.22 9.53 1.29
CA ALA A 297 3.29 10.54 0.23
C ALA A 297 4.32 10.28 -0.89
N GLY A 298 4.74 9.03 -1.09
CA GLY A 298 5.61 8.60 -2.20
C GLY A 298 4.87 8.22 -3.48
N ASP A 299 3.65 8.71 -3.67
CA ASP A 299 2.80 8.38 -4.82
C ASP A 299 3.43 8.85 -6.14
N ALA A 300 3.48 7.99 -7.15
CA ALA A 300 4.02 8.35 -8.46
C ALA A 300 3.35 9.60 -9.08
N ARG A 301 2.06 9.80 -8.82
CA ARG A 301 1.27 10.94 -9.32
C ARG A 301 1.71 12.32 -8.82
N PHE A 302 2.52 12.39 -7.77
CA PHE A 302 3.08 13.65 -7.29
C PHE A 302 4.27 14.11 -8.11
N TYR A 303 4.92 13.20 -8.83
CA TYR A 303 6.08 13.51 -9.64
C TYR A 303 5.64 13.82 -11.07
N LEU A 304 5.96 15.03 -11.54
CA LEU A 304 5.60 15.47 -12.88
C LEU A 304 6.53 14.84 -13.92
N ASP A 305 6.01 14.56 -15.13
CA ASP A 305 6.80 13.96 -16.22
C ASP A 305 7.97 14.83 -16.69
N ASN A 306 7.89 16.13 -16.45
CA ASN A 306 8.86 17.11 -16.95
C ASN A 306 9.85 17.59 -15.89
N VAL A 307 9.91 16.99 -14.70
CA VAL A 307 10.91 17.37 -13.69
C VAL A 307 12.31 16.86 -14.05
N VAL A 308 13.32 17.53 -13.52
CA VAL A 308 14.72 17.12 -13.70
C VAL A 308 15.22 16.52 -12.40
N SER A 309 15.73 15.31 -12.49
CA SER A 309 16.33 14.53 -11.40
C SER A 309 17.69 13.99 -11.84
N MET A 310 18.53 13.59 -10.88
CA MET A 310 19.86 13.08 -11.20
C MET A 310 19.79 11.75 -11.97
N ASN A 311 19.04 10.78 -11.50
CA ASN A 311 18.97 9.44 -12.09
C ASN A 311 17.54 8.95 -12.39
N ALA A 312 16.49 9.50 -11.76
CA ALA A 312 15.11 9.13 -12.06
C ALA A 312 14.73 9.63 -13.46
N LYS A 313 14.14 8.74 -14.27
CA LYS A 313 13.77 9.02 -15.66
C LYS A 313 12.27 9.17 -15.84
N ILE A 314 11.49 8.57 -14.95
CA ILE A 314 10.04 8.56 -14.98
C ILE A 314 9.47 8.78 -13.56
N PRO A 315 8.24 9.26 -13.41
CA PRO A 315 7.63 9.50 -12.10
C PRO A 315 7.68 8.27 -11.17
N ASN A 316 7.48 7.07 -11.71
CA ASN A 316 7.50 5.82 -10.95
C ASN A 316 8.86 5.52 -10.28
N ASP A 317 9.98 5.97 -10.87
CA ASP A 317 11.31 5.76 -10.30
C ASP A 317 11.45 6.47 -8.95
N HIS A 318 10.87 7.67 -8.79
CA HIS A 318 10.87 8.38 -7.52
C HIS A 318 10.18 7.59 -6.41
N THR A 319 9.06 6.92 -6.72
CA THR A 319 8.38 6.04 -5.78
C THR A 319 9.29 4.87 -5.36
N THR A 320 10.05 4.30 -6.28
CA THR A 320 11.04 3.24 -5.99
C THR A 320 12.16 3.75 -5.08
N TYR A 321 12.81 4.85 -5.43
CA TYR A 321 13.88 5.43 -4.62
C TYR A 321 13.43 5.80 -3.20
N PHE A 322 12.19 6.27 -3.04
CA PHE A 322 11.63 6.50 -1.71
C PHE A 322 11.39 5.21 -0.95
N ALA A 323 10.91 4.16 -1.63
CA ALA A 323 10.67 2.86 -1.01
C ALA A 323 11.97 2.15 -0.58
N GLU A 324 13.09 2.36 -1.30
CA GLU A 324 14.39 1.80 -0.97
C GLU A 324 14.92 2.26 0.41
N LEU A 325 14.53 3.44 0.88
CA LEU A 325 14.91 3.92 2.21
C LEU A 325 14.46 2.98 3.33
N GLY A 326 13.27 2.39 3.21
CA GLY A 326 12.72 1.49 4.21
C GLY A 326 13.48 0.17 4.35
N LEU A 327 14.26 -0.21 3.35
CA LEU A 327 15.10 -1.41 3.43
C LEU A 327 16.20 -1.31 4.50
N HIS A 328 16.50 -0.09 4.96
CA HIS A 328 17.45 0.15 6.07
C HIS A 328 16.81 0.04 7.46
N TYR A 329 15.47 0.01 7.53
CA TYR A 329 14.71 0.02 8.79
C TYR A 329 13.74 -1.17 8.81
N PRO A 330 14.00 -2.23 9.58
CA PRO A 330 13.12 -3.41 9.62
C PRO A 330 11.69 -3.08 10.04
N LEU A 331 11.51 -2.11 10.94
CA LEU A 331 10.19 -1.59 11.29
C LEU A 331 9.83 -0.45 10.34
N ASN A 332 9.09 -0.78 9.29
CA ASN A 332 8.69 0.15 8.24
C ASN A 332 7.23 -0.07 7.85
N GLU A 333 6.61 0.95 7.27
CA GLU A 333 5.31 0.86 6.58
C GLU A 333 5.29 1.79 5.37
N TYR A 334 4.78 1.28 4.25
CA TYR A 334 4.55 2.03 3.02
C TYR A 334 3.09 1.95 2.58
N ARG A 335 2.58 3.04 2.02
CA ARG A 335 1.31 3.07 1.34
C ARG A 335 1.48 2.92 -0.18
N ALA A 336 2.47 3.59 -0.76
CA ALA A 336 2.75 3.58 -2.19
C ALA A 336 4.12 2.98 -2.48
N SER A 337 4.17 2.06 -3.44
CA SER A 337 5.43 1.52 -3.95
C SER A 337 5.30 1.08 -5.41
N TRP A 338 6.43 1.04 -6.10
CA TRP A 338 6.54 0.62 -7.49
C TRP A 338 7.63 -0.44 -7.62
N LYS A 339 7.28 -1.63 -8.12
CA LYS A 339 8.22 -2.76 -8.35
C LYS A 339 9.03 -3.19 -7.11
N MET A 340 8.42 -3.12 -5.92
CA MET A 340 9.06 -3.51 -4.66
C MET A 340 8.55 -4.86 -4.14
N ALA A 341 7.89 -5.65 -4.97
CA ALA A 341 7.45 -7.00 -4.60
C ALA A 341 8.63 -7.92 -4.24
N GLY A 342 8.43 -8.84 -3.30
CA GLY A 342 9.47 -9.74 -2.79
C GLY A 342 10.44 -9.13 -1.77
N LEU A 343 10.37 -7.82 -1.52
CA LEU A 343 11.25 -7.12 -0.57
C LEU A 343 10.62 -7.00 0.84
N PRO A 344 11.42 -6.82 1.91
CA PRO A 344 10.96 -6.80 3.30
C PRO A 344 10.33 -5.45 3.70
N LEU A 345 9.30 -5.03 2.97
CA LEU A 345 8.56 -3.80 3.21
C LEU A 345 7.12 -4.12 3.61
N ALA A 346 6.68 -3.56 4.73
CA ALA A 346 5.28 -3.61 5.12
C ALA A 346 4.46 -2.66 4.23
N GLN A 347 3.39 -3.17 3.64
CA GLN A 347 2.62 -2.49 2.61
C GLN A 347 1.16 -2.35 3.02
N ARG A 348 0.74 -1.16 3.45
CA ARG A 348 -0.65 -0.86 3.78
C ARG A 348 -1.42 -0.38 2.54
N LEU A 349 -2.68 -0.78 2.39
CA LEU A 349 -3.56 -0.14 1.41
C LEU A 349 -3.80 1.33 1.80
N ARG A 350 -4.07 2.17 0.80
CA ARG A 350 -4.43 3.58 1.01
C ARG A 350 -5.69 3.71 1.85
N ASP A 351 -5.82 4.85 2.50
CA ASP A 351 -6.95 5.19 3.33
C ASP A 351 -8.29 4.96 2.62
N LYS A 352 -9.17 4.23 3.30
CA LYS A 352 -10.55 3.99 2.91
C LYS A 352 -11.45 4.97 3.65
N THR A 353 -12.58 5.31 3.05
CA THR A 353 -13.63 6.08 3.72
C THR A 353 -14.36 5.19 4.75
N HIS A 354 -15.00 5.81 5.73
CA HIS A 354 -15.85 5.10 6.69
C HIS A 354 -17.22 4.76 6.06
N ARG A 355 -17.18 3.90 5.02
CA ARG A 355 -18.35 3.47 4.22
C ARG A 355 -18.30 1.99 3.89
N TRP A 356 -19.46 1.37 3.77
CA TRP A 356 -19.58 -0.05 3.45
C TRP A 356 -19.01 -0.42 2.08
N GLU A 357 -19.12 0.47 1.09
CA GLU A 357 -18.54 0.27 -0.23
C GLU A 357 -17.01 0.15 -0.19
N ASP A 358 -16.37 0.81 0.76
CA ASP A 358 -14.92 0.76 0.90
C ASP A 358 -14.46 -0.43 1.75
N ILE A 359 -15.24 -0.84 2.77
CA ILE A 359 -14.92 -2.07 3.51
C ILE A 359 -15.05 -3.31 2.61
N ALA A 360 -16.02 -3.33 1.68
CA ALA A 360 -16.18 -4.39 0.70
C ALA A 360 -14.99 -4.52 -0.27
N LYS A 361 -14.19 -3.45 -0.44
CA LYS A 361 -12.97 -3.47 -1.27
C LYS A 361 -11.75 -4.02 -0.53
N LEU A 362 -11.75 -4.09 0.80
CA LEU A 362 -10.57 -4.49 1.58
C LEU A 362 -10.04 -5.87 1.16
N ILE A 363 -10.92 -6.87 1.10
CA ILE A 363 -10.51 -8.24 0.75
C ILE A 363 -9.99 -8.32 -0.69
N PRO A 364 -10.73 -7.90 -1.74
CA PRO A 364 -10.24 -8.03 -3.10
C PRO A 364 -9.00 -7.17 -3.38
N ASP A 365 -8.85 -5.97 -2.77
CA ASP A 365 -7.65 -5.16 -2.92
C ASP A 365 -6.45 -5.84 -2.25
N GLN A 366 -6.62 -6.48 -1.07
CA GLN A 366 -5.59 -7.29 -0.41
C GLN A 366 -5.19 -8.52 -1.23
N MET A 367 -6.18 -9.21 -1.81
CA MET A 367 -5.90 -10.34 -2.69
C MET A 367 -5.13 -9.92 -3.93
N SER A 368 -5.40 -8.72 -4.45
CA SER A 368 -4.63 -8.14 -5.54
C SER A 368 -3.18 -7.84 -5.13
N GLN A 369 -2.94 -7.28 -3.92
CA GLN A 369 -1.57 -7.11 -3.40
C GLN A 369 -0.81 -8.44 -3.42
N SER A 370 -1.43 -9.49 -2.89
CA SER A 370 -0.86 -10.83 -2.83
C SER A 370 -0.49 -11.35 -4.21
N VAL A 371 -1.40 -11.24 -5.19
CA VAL A 371 -1.22 -11.75 -6.55
C VAL A 371 -0.15 -10.98 -7.32
N VAL A 372 0.10 -9.72 -7.00
CA VAL A 372 1.20 -8.94 -7.60
C VAL A 372 2.50 -8.99 -6.80
N GLY A 373 2.59 -9.85 -5.77
CA GLY A 373 3.84 -10.20 -5.09
C GLY A 373 4.16 -9.43 -3.82
N TYR A 374 3.21 -8.66 -3.28
CA TYR A 374 3.36 -8.00 -1.99
C TYR A 374 2.79 -8.88 -0.89
N ALA A 375 3.67 -9.55 -0.12
CA ALA A 375 3.25 -10.53 0.88
C ALA A 375 3.01 -9.91 2.27
N TYR A 376 3.74 -8.86 2.64
CA TYR A 376 3.71 -8.26 3.97
C TYR A 376 2.73 -7.10 4.01
N THR A 377 1.44 -7.40 4.17
CA THR A 377 0.36 -6.47 3.85
C THR A 377 -0.54 -6.15 5.04
N CYS A 378 -1.05 -4.91 5.05
CA CYS A 378 -2.07 -4.41 5.96
C CYS A 378 -3.26 -3.87 5.17
N PRO A 379 -4.52 -4.24 5.50
CA PRO A 379 -5.68 -3.80 4.72
C PRO A 379 -5.91 -2.29 4.71
N ASP A 380 -5.77 -1.64 5.81
CA ASP A 380 -5.88 -0.20 6.08
C ASP A 380 -5.91 -0.01 7.61
N GLN A 381 -6.39 1.14 8.08
CA GLN A 381 -6.79 1.37 9.45
C GLN A 381 -8.22 0.87 9.67
N ILE A 382 -8.48 0.22 10.81
CA ILE A 382 -9.80 -0.31 11.14
C ILE A 382 -10.84 0.82 11.18
N GLY A 383 -11.93 0.65 10.44
CA GLY A 383 -12.97 1.65 10.27
C GLY A 383 -12.70 2.66 9.14
N GLY A 384 -11.52 2.60 8.53
CA GLY A 384 -11.04 3.51 7.48
C GLY A 384 -10.03 4.55 8.00
N GLY A 385 -9.09 4.94 7.15
CA GLY A 385 -8.03 5.93 7.46
C GLY A 385 -8.31 7.34 6.94
N GLU A 386 -9.39 7.54 6.20
CA GLU A 386 -9.72 8.83 5.59
C GLU A 386 -10.24 9.82 6.65
N LEU A 387 -9.48 10.91 6.85
CA LEU A 387 -9.71 11.85 7.92
C LEU A 387 -11.11 12.49 7.93
N GLN A 388 -11.64 12.85 6.75
CA GLN A 388 -12.91 13.54 6.62
C GLN A 388 -14.07 12.73 7.18
N SER A 389 -13.95 11.39 7.14
CA SER A 389 -14.92 10.46 7.69
C SER A 389 -15.03 10.51 9.22
N PHE A 390 -14.06 11.14 9.91
CA PHE A 390 -13.98 11.20 11.37
C PHE A 390 -13.92 12.64 11.91
N LEU A 391 -14.21 13.64 11.09
CA LEU A 391 -14.29 15.03 11.54
C LEU A 391 -15.55 15.27 12.39
N ARG A 392 -15.57 16.44 13.06
CA ARG A 392 -16.67 16.83 13.93
C ARG A 392 -18.02 16.77 13.19
N GLY A 393 -18.97 16.04 13.76
CA GLY A 393 -20.29 15.83 13.17
C GLY A 393 -20.40 14.62 12.25
N ALA A 394 -19.32 13.88 12.02
CA ALA A 394 -19.39 12.60 11.32
C ALA A 394 -20.20 11.58 12.13
N VAL A 395 -21.00 10.78 11.43
CA VAL A 395 -21.74 9.65 12.03
C VAL A 395 -20.87 8.41 11.97
N ILE A 396 -20.55 7.88 13.15
CA ILE A 396 -19.78 6.64 13.26
C ILE A 396 -20.75 5.45 13.19
N ASP A 397 -20.54 4.58 12.22
CA ASP A 397 -21.24 3.29 12.11
C ASP A 397 -20.48 2.23 12.91
N GLU A 398 -20.98 1.88 14.10
CA GLU A 398 -20.33 0.93 14.99
C GLU A 398 -20.18 -0.46 14.35
N GLU A 399 -21.21 -0.92 13.62
CA GLU A 399 -21.16 -2.22 12.93
C GLU A 399 -20.03 -2.24 11.89
N LEU A 400 -19.81 -1.15 11.18
CA LEU A 400 -18.74 -1.03 10.20
C LEU A 400 -17.36 -1.18 10.87
N ILE A 401 -17.13 -0.53 12.02
CA ILE A 401 -15.85 -0.66 12.75
C ILE A 401 -15.64 -2.10 13.20
N VAL A 402 -16.67 -2.75 13.77
CA VAL A 402 -16.59 -4.16 14.19
C VAL A 402 -16.29 -5.09 13.02
N ARG A 403 -17.00 -4.94 11.89
CA ARG A 403 -16.77 -5.78 10.70
C ARG A 403 -15.41 -5.49 10.07
N SER A 404 -14.95 -4.25 10.09
CA SER A 404 -13.58 -3.90 9.69
C SER A 404 -12.54 -4.61 10.56
N ALA A 405 -12.70 -4.59 11.89
CA ALA A 405 -11.81 -5.31 12.79
C ALA A 405 -11.80 -6.84 12.51
N GLN A 406 -12.94 -7.42 12.13
CA GLN A 406 -13.03 -8.81 11.72
C GLN A 406 -12.26 -9.09 10.42
N VAL A 407 -12.33 -8.20 9.42
CA VAL A 407 -11.53 -8.34 8.19
C VAL A 407 -10.03 -8.34 8.52
N HIS A 408 -9.59 -7.48 9.45
CA HIS A 408 -8.17 -7.34 9.80
C HIS A 408 -7.64 -8.50 10.67
N ALA A 409 -8.47 -9.15 11.47
CA ALA A 409 -8.04 -10.07 12.53
C ALA A 409 -7.15 -11.22 12.06
N LEU A 410 -7.38 -11.75 10.85
CA LEU A 410 -6.60 -12.85 10.25
C LEU A 410 -5.91 -12.43 8.94
N MET A 411 -5.66 -11.13 8.77
CA MET A 411 -4.75 -10.60 7.77
C MET A 411 -3.30 -10.60 8.31
N PRO A 412 -2.27 -10.44 7.46
CA PRO A 412 -0.89 -10.42 7.90
C PRO A 412 -0.59 -9.36 8.96
N MET A 413 -1.25 -8.21 8.89
CA MET A 413 -1.13 -7.10 9.84
C MET A 413 -2.51 -6.53 10.17
N MET A 414 -2.64 -5.99 11.39
CA MET A 414 -3.86 -5.38 11.91
C MET A 414 -3.55 -4.00 12.50
N GLN A 415 -4.21 -2.95 12.02
CA GLN A 415 -3.92 -1.58 12.44
C GLN A 415 -5.19 -0.85 12.92
N PHE A 416 -5.16 -0.34 14.16
CA PHE A 416 -6.15 0.58 14.70
C PHE A 416 -5.69 2.03 14.51
N SER A 417 -6.65 2.94 14.31
CA SER A 417 -6.44 4.37 14.44
C SER A 417 -7.55 5.01 15.24
N VAL A 418 -8.82 4.82 14.85
CA VAL A 418 -9.94 5.16 15.73
C VAL A 418 -9.94 4.26 16.96
N ALA A 419 -10.07 4.85 18.15
CA ALA A 419 -10.10 4.13 19.42
C ALA A 419 -11.48 3.48 19.67
N PRO A 420 -11.62 2.15 19.64
CA PRO A 420 -12.91 1.47 19.80
C PRO A 420 -13.61 1.83 21.11
N TRP A 421 -12.87 1.92 22.21
CA TRP A 421 -13.41 2.28 23.53
C TRP A 421 -13.98 3.69 23.65
N ARG A 422 -13.64 4.58 22.72
CA ARG A 422 -14.14 5.96 22.65
C ARG A 422 -15.42 6.10 21.84
N VAL A 423 -15.54 5.29 20.77
CA VAL A 423 -16.59 5.52 19.74
C VAL A 423 -17.67 4.44 19.72
N LEU A 424 -17.45 3.30 20.37
CA LEU A 424 -18.36 2.15 20.31
C LEU A 424 -19.06 1.92 21.65
N SER A 425 -20.21 1.24 21.60
CA SER A 425 -20.82 0.60 22.78
C SER A 425 -19.84 -0.40 23.41
N LYS A 426 -20.06 -0.75 24.67
CA LYS A 426 -19.21 -1.70 25.41
C LYS A 426 -19.13 -3.06 24.72
N GLU A 427 -20.24 -3.53 24.20
CA GLU A 427 -20.37 -4.81 23.51
C GLU A 427 -19.57 -4.82 22.20
N ASN A 428 -19.67 -3.76 21.41
CA ASN A 428 -18.94 -3.61 20.15
C ASN A 428 -17.45 -3.38 20.38
N ALA A 429 -17.08 -2.59 21.39
CA ALA A 429 -15.68 -2.42 21.80
C ALA A 429 -15.06 -3.75 22.27
N ALA A 430 -15.80 -4.55 23.06
CA ALA A 430 -15.35 -5.88 23.47
C ALA A 430 -15.15 -6.82 22.27
N THR A 431 -15.98 -6.70 21.24
CA THR A 431 -15.82 -7.48 20.00
C THR A 431 -14.55 -7.06 19.25
N CYS A 432 -14.24 -5.77 19.17
CA CYS A 432 -12.96 -5.30 18.57
C CYS A 432 -11.75 -5.81 19.37
N LEU A 433 -11.82 -5.79 20.71
CA LEU A 433 -10.76 -6.38 21.56
C LEU A 433 -10.61 -7.89 21.33
N LYS A 434 -11.73 -8.62 21.17
CA LYS A 434 -11.68 -10.05 20.81
C LYS A 434 -10.95 -10.27 19.48
N MET A 435 -11.15 -9.41 18.48
CA MET A 435 -10.46 -9.50 17.19
C MET A 435 -8.97 -9.20 17.32
N ALA A 436 -8.59 -8.23 18.15
CA ALA A 436 -7.18 -7.96 18.45
C ALA A 436 -6.49 -9.17 19.12
N LYS A 437 -7.15 -9.79 20.11
CA LYS A 437 -6.65 -11.01 20.76
C LYS A 437 -6.56 -12.20 19.81
N LEU A 438 -7.52 -12.32 18.87
CA LEU A 438 -7.47 -13.36 17.84
C LEU A 438 -6.24 -13.15 16.93
N HIS A 439 -5.95 -11.91 16.54
CA HIS A 439 -4.73 -11.61 15.77
C HIS A 439 -3.47 -12.01 16.53
N GLU A 440 -3.39 -11.72 17.82
CA GLU A 440 -2.26 -12.12 18.67
C GLU A 440 -2.14 -13.66 18.79
N GLU A 441 -3.26 -14.36 18.98
CA GLU A 441 -3.30 -15.83 19.03
C GLU A 441 -2.71 -16.45 17.76
N TYR A 442 -3.02 -15.87 16.59
CA TYR A 442 -2.50 -16.33 15.31
C TYR A 442 -1.14 -15.71 14.94
N GLY A 443 -0.63 -14.77 15.72
CA GLY A 443 0.58 -14.02 15.40
C GLY A 443 1.79 -14.88 15.07
N SER A 444 2.05 -15.93 15.87
CA SER A 444 3.15 -16.87 15.58
C SER A 444 2.93 -17.67 14.29
N PHE A 445 1.69 -18.03 13.97
CA PHE A 445 1.34 -18.71 12.72
C PHE A 445 1.56 -17.77 11.52
N ILE A 446 1.07 -16.54 11.60
CA ILE A 446 1.24 -15.51 10.56
C ILE A 446 2.74 -15.20 10.35
N LEU A 447 3.51 -15.06 11.43
CA LEU A 447 4.96 -14.85 11.36
C LEU A 447 5.68 -16.02 10.66
N ASN A 448 5.27 -17.26 10.91
CA ASN A 448 5.84 -18.43 10.23
C ASN A 448 5.51 -18.42 8.73
N LEU A 449 4.32 -17.99 8.34
CA LEU A 449 3.96 -17.77 6.94
C LEU A 449 4.80 -16.66 6.29
N ALA A 450 5.06 -15.56 7.02
CA ALA A 450 5.92 -14.49 6.54
C ALA A 450 7.36 -14.96 6.31
N LYS A 451 7.93 -15.76 7.25
CA LYS A 451 9.24 -16.39 7.09
C LYS A 451 9.29 -17.40 5.94
N ALA A 452 8.21 -18.13 5.70
CA ALA A 452 8.11 -19.02 4.53
C ALA A 452 8.05 -18.21 3.23
N SER A 453 7.22 -17.17 3.19
CA SER A 453 7.07 -16.25 2.07
C SER A 453 8.40 -15.60 1.66
N SER A 454 9.24 -15.18 2.63
CA SER A 454 10.54 -14.58 2.33
C SER A 454 11.51 -15.51 1.61
N LYS A 455 11.28 -16.83 1.68
CA LYS A 455 12.11 -17.84 1.02
C LYS A 455 11.52 -18.35 -0.31
N THR A 456 10.18 -18.39 -0.37
CA THR A 456 9.47 -19.02 -1.49
C THR A 456 8.81 -18.03 -2.43
N GLY A 457 8.57 -16.79 -1.99
CA GLY A 457 7.73 -15.80 -2.67
C GLY A 457 6.23 -16.07 -2.52
N GLU A 458 5.79 -17.17 -1.90
CA GLU A 458 4.38 -17.52 -1.78
C GLU A 458 3.62 -16.50 -0.90
N PRO A 459 2.44 -15.99 -1.33
CA PRO A 459 1.69 -15.02 -0.56
C PRO A 459 1.18 -15.59 0.78
N ILE A 460 1.12 -14.75 1.82
CA ILE A 460 0.60 -15.11 3.16
C ILE A 460 -0.92 -15.30 3.10
N VAL A 461 -1.63 -14.35 2.47
CA VAL A 461 -3.07 -14.42 2.20
C VAL A 461 -3.31 -14.57 0.70
N LYS A 462 -4.33 -15.33 0.32
CA LYS A 462 -4.53 -15.78 -1.06
C LYS A 462 -5.99 -15.69 -1.46
N PRO A 463 -6.32 -15.30 -2.69
CA PRO A 463 -7.66 -15.53 -3.23
C PRO A 463 -7.96 -17.03 -3.33
N MET A 464 -9.23 -17.38 -3.30
CA MET A 464 -9.69 -18.78 -3.35
C MET A 464 -9.20 -19.50 -4.60
N GLU A 465 -9.19 -18.85 -5.77
CA GLU A 465 -8.69 -19.43 -7.03
C GLU A 465 -7.19 -19.69 -6.99
N PHE A 466 -6.40 -18.87 -6.29
CA PHE A 466 -4.97 -19.11 -6.13
C PHE A 466 -4.69 -20.35 -5.26
N ALA A 467 -5.41 -20.46 -4.14
CA ALA A 467 -5.22 -21.54 -3.17
C ALA A 467 -5.79 -22.88 -3.67
N PHE A 468 -6.88 -22.85 -4.44
CA PHE A 468 -7.61 -24.01 -4.93
C PHE A 468 -7.94 -23.85 -6.43
N PRO A 469 -6.93 -23.85 -7.32
CA PRO A 469 -7.12 -23.51 -8.72
C PRO A 469 -8.03 -24.50 -9.47
N GLY A 470 -8.80 -23.96 -10.42
CA GLY A 470 -9.64 -24.76 -11.32
C GLY A 470 -10.92 -25.31 -10.71
N ASN A 471 -11.41 -24.73 -9.60
CA ASN A 471 -12.65 -25.12 -8.94
C ASN A 471 -13.81 -24.13 -9.16
N GLY A 472 -13.64 -23.14 -10.03
CA GLY A 472 -14.66 -22.13 -10.29
C GLY A 472 -14.74 -21.05 -9.20
N TYR A 473 -13.60 -20.75 -8.56
CA TYR A 473 -13.52 -19.80 -7.44
C TYR A 473 -13.01 -18.41 -7.85
N GLU A 474 -12.88 -18.16 -9.14
CA GLU A 474 -12.28 -16.94 -9.71
C GLU A 474 -12.97 -15.66 -9.26
N THR A 475 -14.28 -15.71 -9.06
CA THR A 475 -15.11 -14.53 -8.74
C THR A 475 -15.42 -14.34 -7.25
N ILE A 476 -14.87 -15.20 -6.38
CA ILE A 476 -15.07 -15.08 -4.93
C ILE A 476 -14.22 -13.93 -4.39
N LYS A 477 -14.86 -12.87 -3.89
CA LYS A 477 -14.23 -11.63 -3.43
C LYS A 477 -14.40 -11.34 -1.93
N ASP A 478 -15.22 -12.11 -1.22
CA ASP A 478 -15.62 -11.87 0.16
C ASP A 478 -15.10 -12.93 1.15
N GLN A 479 -14.21 -13.80 0.69
CA GLN A 479 -13.46 -14.75 1.50
C GLN A 479 -12.05 -14.96 0.95
N PHE A 480 -11.13 -15.33 1.81
CA PHE A 480 -9.73 -15.52 1.47
C PHE A 480 -9.13 -16.71 2.24
N VAL A 481 -7.92 -17.10 1.86
CA VAL A 481 -7.18 -18.19 2.51
C VAL A 481 -5.95 -17.60 3.19
N LEU A 482 -5.80 -17.83 4.49
CA LEU A 482 -4.58 -17.56 5.24
C LEU A 482 -3.69 -18.82 5.23
N GLY A 483 -2.49 -18.69 4.68
CA GLY A 483 -1.63 -19.83 4.40
C GLY A 483 -2.25 -20.78 3.38
N ASN A 484 -2.33 -22.06 3.72
CA ASN A 484 -2.97 -23.10 2.90
C ASN A 484 -4.13 -23.78 3.62
N ASP A 485 -4.37 -23.42 4.90
CA ASP A 485 -5.16 -24.24 5.81
C ASP A 485 -6.31 -23.50 6.51
N ILE A 486 -6.44 -22.19 6.32
CA ILE A 486 -7.49 -21.42 6.99
C ILE A 486 -8.26 -20.58 5.97
N ILE A 487 -9.56 -20.86 5.84
CA ILE A 487 -10.50 -20.02 5.08
C ILE A 487 -11.08 -19.00 6.03
N VAL A 488 -11.04 -17.72 5.67
CA VAL A 488 -11.61 -16.61 6.44
C VAL A 488 -12.72 -15.97 5.62
N ALA A 489 -13.88 -15.81 6.24
CA ALA A 489 -15.08 -15.37 5.55
C ALA A 489 -15.82 -14.25 6.32
N PRO A 490 -15.24 -13.03 6.42
CA PRO A 490 -15.85 -11.94 7.17
C PRO A 490 -17.09 -11.37 6.46
N VAL A 491 -17.93 -10.67 7.21
CA VAL A 491 -19.06 -9.92 6.65
C VAL A 491 -18.57 -8.53 6.22
N VAL A 492 -18.92 -8.13 5.01
CA VAL A 492 -18.55 -6.82 4.42
C VAL A 492 -19.76 -6.00 3.96
N GLU A 493 -20.94 -6.39 4.39
CA GLU A 493 -22.22 -5.72 4.10
C GLU A 493 -22.99 -5.41 5.38
N LYS A 494 -23.63 -4.24 5.41
CA LYS A 494 -24.37 -3.75 6.58
C LYS A 494 -25.58 -4.65 6.90
N GLY A 495 -25.77 -4.96 8.18
CA GLY A 495 -26.97 -5.64 8.68
C GLY A 495 -27.04 -7.12 8.35
N VAL A 496 -26.08 -7.69 7.64
CA VAL A 496 -26.03 -9.12 7.31
C VAL A 496 -25.79 -9.94 8.58
N ARG A 497 -26.63 -10.98 8.80
CA ARG A 497 -26.58 -11.91 9.96
C ARG A 497 -26.51 -13.38 9.56
N SER A 498 -26.54 -13.69 8.27
CA SER A 498 -26.18 -14.99 7.71
C SER A 498 -25.38 -14.79 6.42
N ARG A 499 -24.51 -15.73 6.09
CA ARG A 499 -23.76 -15.70 4.83
C ARG A 499 -23.47 -17.08 4.28
N LYS A 500 -23.30 -17.14 2.98
CA LYS A 500 -22.79 -18.31 2.29
C LYS A 500 -21.26 -18.35 2.35
N VAL A 501 -20.70 -19.54 2.60
CA VAL A 501 -19.26 -19.78 2.58
C VAL A 501 -18.95 -20.97 1.69
N VAL A 502 -18.05 -20.80 0.75
CA VAL A 502 -17.55 -21.88 -0.12
C VAL A 502 -16.44 -22.63 0.60
N LEU A 503 -16.62 -23.93 0.81
CA LEU A 503 -15.62 -24.81 1.38
C LEU A 503 -15.07 -25.75 0.31
N PRO A 504 -13.79 -25.65 -0.05
CA PRO A 504 -13.13 -26.56 -0.99
C PRO A 504 -13.05 -27.99 -0.46
N LYS A 505 -12.59 -28.92 -1.31
CA LYS A 505 -12.39 -30.32 -0.94
C LYS A 505 -11.58 -30.50 0.34
N GLY A 506 -12.08 -31.35 1.24
CA GLY A 506 -11.47 -31.66 2.54
C GLY A 506 -12.50 -31.61 3.68
N THR A 507 -12.01 -31.68 4.91
CA THR A 507 -12.81 -31.49 6.13
C THR A 507 -12.35 -30.20 6.80
N TRP A 508 -13.29 -29.35 7.12
CA TRP A 508 -13.07 -28.01 7.66
C TRP A 508 -13.73 -27.86 9.02
N GLN A 509 -12.99 -27.39 10.00
CA GLN A 509 -13.50 -27.11 11.34
C GLN A 509 -13.65 -25.60 11.52
N ALA A 510 -14.88 -25.17 11.79
CA ALA A 510 -15.19 -23.79 12.12
C ALA A 510 -14.64 -23.40 13.50
N GLU A 511 -14.60 -22.10 13.79
CA GLU A 511 -14.13 -21.52 15.05
C GLU A 511 -14.93 -21.99 16.28
N ASP A 512 -16.16 -22.42 16.10
CA ASP A 512 -17.03 -22.99 17.14
C ASP A 512 -16.83 -24.51 17.34
N GLY A 513 -15.86 -25.10 16.60
CA GLY A 513 -15.55 -26.53 16.69
C GLY A 513 -16.39 -27.43 15.77
N VAL A 514 -17.43 -26.91 15.11
CA VAL A 514 -18.28 -27.67 14.18
C VAL A 514 -17.47 -28.05 12.95
N LYS A 515 -17.59 -29.31 12.53
CA LYS A 515 -16.91 -29.84 11.35
C LYS A 515 -17.83 -29.91 10.14
N TYR A 516 -17.33 -29.44 9.01
CA TYR A 516 -18.02 -29.47 7.73
C TYR A 516 -17.22 -30.29 6.71
N LYS A 517 -17.89 -31.13 5.94
CA LYS A 517 -17.32 -31.72 4.74
C LYS A 517 -17.33 -30.66 3.63
N GLY A 518 -16.21 -30.50 2.94
CA GLY A 518 -16.07 -29.54 1.83
C GLY A 518 -16.76 -29.97 0.54
N GLU A 519 -16.35 -29.37 -0.57
CA GLU A 519 -16.95 -29.46 -1.91
C GLU A 519 -18.40 -28.96 -1.92
N LYS A 520 -18.71 -27.94 -1.13
CA LYS A 520 -20.03 -27.32 -1.06
C LYS A 520 -20.00 -25.90 -0.55
N THR A 521 -21.07 -25.20 -0.83
CA THR A 521 -21.41 -23.94 -0.16
C THR A 521 -22.27 -24.24 1.05
N ILE A 522 -21.92 -23.70 2.21
CA ILE A 522 -22.71 -23.75 3.43
C ILE A 522 -23.28 -22.38 3.73
N GLU A 523 -24.41 -22.33 4.41
CA GLU A 523 -24.97 -21.11 4.98
C GLU A 523 -24.81 -21.13 6.49
N ILE A 524 -24.30 -20.04 7.08
CA ILE A 524 -24.03 -19.93 8.51
C ILE A 524 -24.53 -18.62 9.08
N LEU A 525 -24.92 -18.63 10.34
CA LEU A 525 -25.26 -17.42 11.09
C LEU A 525 -23.98 -16.64 11.44
N VAL A 526 -24.04 -15.32 11.27
CA VAL A 526 -22.92 -14.40 11.51
C VAL A 526 -23.38 -13.20 12.34
N PRO A 527 -23.78 -13.41 13.63
CA PRO A 527 -24.06 -12.30 14.51
C PRO A 527 -22.86 -11.34 14.56
N ILE A 528 -23.05 -10.14 15.11
CA ILE A 528 -22.06 -9.07 14.98
C ILE A 528 -20.70 -9.44 15.63
N GLU A 529 -20.70 -10.24 16.68
CA GLU A 529 -19.53 -10.67 17.42
C GLU A 529 -18.76 -11.84 16.78
N ARG A 530 -19.30 -12.41 15.68
CA ARG A 530 -18.75 -13.60 15.04
C ARG A 530 -17.95 -13.26 13.77
N LEU A 531 -16.67 -13.67 13.75
CA LEU A 531 -15.87 -13.80 12.53
C LEU A 531 -15.84 -15.28 12.12
N PRO A 532 -16.47 -15.69 11.02
CA PRO A 532 -16.34 -17.07 10.54
C PRO A 532 -14.97 -17.33 9.95
N TYR A 533 -14.30 -18.35 10.46
CA TYR A 533 -13.11 -18.93 9.82
C TYR A 533 -13.08 -20.45 10.01
N PHE A 534 -12.41 -21.14 9.10
CA PHE A 534 -12.42 -22.59 9.03
C PHE A 534 -11.01 -23.12 8.87
N LYS A 535 -10.60 -24.00 9.78
CA LYS A 535 -9.30 -24.68 9.72
C LYS A 535 -9.46 -26.01 8.98
N LYS A 536 -8.55 -26.30 8.07
CA LYS A 536 -8.47 -27.62 7.44
C LYS A 536 -8.02 -28.64 8.45
N VAL A 537 -8.76 -29.72 8.61
CA VAL A 537 -8.44 -30.80 9.56
C VAL A 537 -8.09 -32.12 8.88
N LYS A 538 -8.40 -32.25 7.60
CA LYS A 538 -7.98 -33.38 6.72
C LYS A 538 -8.07 -32.98 5.25
#